data_369eb5aa55dd6c1986299276196da6d1
#
_entry.id   369eb5aa55dd6c1986299276196da6d1
#
_cell.length_a   1.000
_cell.length_b   1.000
_cell.length_c   1.000
_cell.angle_alpha   90.00
_cell.angle_beta   90.00
_cell.angle_gamma   90.00
#
_symmetry.space_group_name_H-M   'P 1'
#
loop_
_entity.id
_entity.type
_entity.pdbx_description
1 polymer ?
#
loop_
_entity_poly.entity_id
_entity_poly.type
_entity_poly.pdbx_seq_one_letter_code
_entity_poly.pdbx_strand_id
1 'polypeptide(L)'
;MVGYFTLPMSETLIRDAYFLKQIDEEEPATDSASAATAIATGQKTDAGNIAWLTGDPADGALTTIAETLRSDQGFSIGVVSTVPFSHATPAAFVSHNVNRNNYFEIANEIINTTQPDVVIGGGHPDTYGRFRYLSESDYNALNSGDAGYTFVEWTAGVDGGDALLTAAETIDVTAGEKLFGLFGGEGGNFDFHQASDTPGNPSVTPGSVENPTLTEATNATLSVLNQDPDGFFLSRRLTWMT
;
A
#
# COMPACT_ATOMS: atom_id res chain seq x y z
N MET A 1 -14.55 -7.18 17.55
CA MET A 1 -14.83 -5.98 18.40
C MET A 1 -13.87 -4.90 17.94
N VAL A 2 -14.36 -3.90 17.20
CA VAL A 2 -13.53 -2.81 16.67
C VAL A 2 -13.22 -1.86 17.83
N GLY A 3 -12.01 -1.89 18.33
CA GLY A 3 -11.55 -0.96 19.36
C GLY A 3 -10.99 0.32 18.72
N TYR A 4 -11.71 1.43 18.84
CA TYR A 4 -11.16 2.75 18.54
C TYR A 4 -10.35 3.21 19.75
N PHE A 5 -9.03 3.35 19.58
CA PHE A 5 -8.22 4.09 20.56
C PHE A 5 -8.41 5.58 20.30
N THR A 6 -9.31 6.21 21.01
CA THR A 6 -9.35 7.66 21.15
C THR A 6 -8.50 8.06 22.35
N LEU A 7 -7.29 8.57 22.09
CA LEU A 7 -6.58 9.30 23.13
C LEU A 7 -7.32 10.63 23.39
N PRO A 8 -7.63 10.99 24.62
CA PRO A 8 -8.23 12.28 24.93
C PRO A 8 -7.17 13.38 24.83
N MET A 9 -6.86 13.78 23.61
CA MET A 9 -6.11 15.02 23.39
C MET A 9 -7.14 16.14 23.21
N SER A 10 -6.98 17.25 23.93
CA SER A 10 -7.85 18.40 23.72
C SER A 10 -7.75 18.88 22.27
N GLU A 11 -8.88 19.21 21.66
CA GLU A 11 -8.93 19.73 20.27
C GLU A 11 -7.97 20.92 20.05
N THR A 12 -7.67 21.68 21.07
CA THR A 12 -6.73 22.79 21.06
C THR A 12 -5.29 22.31 20.87
N LEU A 13 -4.87 21.21 21.51
CA LEU A 13 -3.52 20.65 21.36
C LEU A 13 -3.29 20.02 19.99
N ILE A 14 -4.33 19.40 19.42
CA ILE A 14 -4.26 18.85 18.05
C ILE A 14 -4.19 19.98 17.04
N ARG A 15 -5.02 21.01 17.19
CA ARG A 15 -5.09 22.14 16.27
C ARG A 15 -3.84 23.02 16.33
N ASP A 16 -3.35 23.33 17.51
CA ASP A 16 -2.24 24.27 17.68
C ASP A 16 -0.86 23.62 17.52
N ALA A 17 -0.69 22.35 17.89
CA ALA A 17 0.59 21.65 17.75
C ALA A 17 0.79 21.02 16.37
N TYR A 18 -0.28 20.58 15.70
CA TYR A 18 -0.17 19.84 14.44
C TYR A 18 -0.47 20.69 13.21
N PHE A 19 -1.49 21.56 13.25
CA PHE A 19 -1.87 22.37 12.09
C PHE A 19 -1.16 23.72 12.01
N LEU A 20 -0.85 24.37 13.14
CA LEU A 20 -0.19 25.68 13.10
C LEU A 20 1.31 25.57 12.88
N LYS A 21 1.97 24.48 13.31
CA LYS A 21 3.38 24.23 12.94
C LYS A 21 3.60 23.87 11.47
N GLN A 22 2.58 23.36 10.79
CA GLN A 22 2.67 23.06 9.35
C GLN A 22 2.39 24.26 8.45
N ILE A 23 1.92 25.38 9.02
CA ILE A 23 1.68 26.63 8.29
C ILE A 23 2.87 27.59 8.43
N ASP A 24 3.79 27.30 9.36
CA ASP A 24 5.05 28.03 9.45
C ASP A 24 5.95 27.59 8.29
N GLU A 25 6.20 28.48 7.35
CA GLU A 25 6.95 28.22 6.10
C GLU A 25 8.39 27.73 6.34
N GLU A 26 8.84 27.68 7.60
CA GLU A 26 10.18 27.24 8.00
C GLU A 26 10.29 25.75 8.36
N GLU A 27 9.16 25.02 8.54
CA GLU A 27 9.18 23.59 8.89
C GLU A 27 8.55 22.78 7.74
N PRO A 28 9.34 22.01 6.98
CA PRO A 28 8.79 21.18 5.92
C PRO A 28 7.84 20.11 6.46
N ALA A 29 6.81 19.78 5.69
CA ALA A 29 5.91 18.67 6.02
C ALA A 29 6.70 17.38 6.25
N THR A 30 6.28 16.57 7.24
CA THR A 30 6.91 15.28 7.53
C THR A 30 6.88 14.39 6.28
N ASP A 31 8.02 13.80 5.94
CA ASP A 31 8.14 12.83 4.85
C ASP A 31 7.18 11.64 5.06
N SER A 32 6.57 11.18 3.97
CA SER A 32 5.59 10.10 4.04
C SER A 32 6.18 8.74 4.42
N ALA A 33 7.49 8.52 4.18
CA ALA A 33 8.15 7.29 4.60
C ALA A 33 8.31 7.23 6.12
N SER A 34 8.91 8.26 6.70
CA SER A 34 9.08 8.34 8.15
C SER A 34 7.75 8.44 8.91
N ALA A 35 6.75 9.14 8.33
CA ALA A 35 5.42 9.19 8.91
C ALA A 35 4.73 7.81 8.91
N ALA A 36 4.79 7.08 7.79
CA ALA A 36 4.23 5.75 7.69
C ALA A 36 5.00 4.74 8.57
N THR A 37 6.31 4.85 8.65
CA THR A 37 7.15 4.06 9.57
C THR A 37 6.71 4.27 11.02
N ALA A 38 6.49 5.52 11.44
CA ALA A 38 6.03 5.79 12.80
C ALA A 38 4.65 5.17 13.10
N ILE A 39 3.77 5.10 12.11
CA ILE A 39 2.46 4.44 12.24
C ILE A 39 2.62 2.91 12.27
N ALA A 40 3.46 2.37 11.40
CA ALA A 40 3.63 0.93 11.23
C ALA A 40 4.41 0.27 12.39
N THR A 41 5.32 1.00 13.03
CA THR A 41 6.28 0.45 14.02
C THR A 41 6.16 1.07 15.42
N GLY A 42 5.45 2.20 15.53
CA GLY A 42 5.42 2.99 16.76
C GLY A 42 6.71 3.79 17.05
N GLN A 43 7.68 3.79 16.12
CA GLN A 43 8.96 4.46 16.28
C GLN A 43 9.16 5.54 15.20
N LYS A 44 9.68 6.70 15.62
CA LYS A 44 10.11 7.76 14.70
C LYS A 44 11.45 7.37 14.07
N THR A 45 11.65 7.80 12.81
CA THR A 45 12.87 7.55 12.06
C THR A 45 13.24 8.76 11.20
N ASP A 46 14.35 8.64 10.46
CA ASP A 46 14.83 9.67 9.56
C ASP A 46 13.96 9.77 8.30
N ALA A 47 13.98 10.95 7.68
CA ALA A 47 13.25 11.18 6.43
C ALA A 47 13.72 10.20 5.35
N GLY A 48 12.78 9.53 4.69
CA GLY A 48 13.05 8.56 3.65
C GLY A 48 13.14 7.11 4.11
N ASN A 49 13.24 6.84 5.41
CA ASN A 49 13.34 5.48 5.94
C ASN A 49 11.99 4.74 5.91
N ILE A 50 12.04 3.50 5.49
CA ILE A 50 10.93 2.54 5.44
C ILE A 50 11.17 1.48 6.51
N ALA A 51 10.39 1.48 7.59
CA ALA A 51 10.51 0.58 8.75
C ALA A 51 11.98 0.33 9.17
N TRP A 52 12.77 1.41 9.25
CA TRP A 52 14.20 1.37 9.56
C TRP A 52 14.55 2.34 10.68
N LEU A 53 15.50 1.96 11.55
CA LEU A 53 15.98 2.77 12.67
C LEU A 53 16.66 4.06 12.19
N THR A 54 16.55 5.11 13.00
CA THR A 54 17.28 6.36 12.78
C THR A 54 18.80 6.14 12.79
N GLY A 55 19.53 6.87 11.94
CA GLY A 55 20.98 6.72 11.79
C GLY A 55 21.40 5.53 10.93
N ASP A 56 20.47 4.82 10.30
CA ASP A 56 20.67 3.78 9.29
C ASP A 56 21.65 2.66 9.68
N PRO A 57 21.57 2.10 10.89
CA PRO A 57 22.43 0.98 11.25
C PRO A 57 22.16 -0.23 10.34
N ALA A 58 23.18 -1.08 10.12
CA ALA A 58 23.10 -2.23 9.20
C ALA A 58 22.04 -3.27 9.60
N ASP A 59 21.68 -3.32 10.88
CA ASP A 59 20.66 -4.19 11.48
C ASP A 59 19.44 -3.39 11.95
N GLY A 60 19.12 -2.31 11.25
CA GLY A 60 18.13 -1.32 11.66
C GLY A 60 16.69 -1.63 11.28
N ALA A 61 16.36 -2.78 10.73
CA ALA A 61 14.99 -3.15 10.40
C ALA A 61 14.09 -3.14 11.65
N LEU A 62 12.97 -2.43 11.57
CA LEU A 62 11.98 -2.30 12.65
C LEU A 62 10.82 -3.26 12.40
N THR A 63 10.49 -4.08 13.38
CA THR A 63 9.30 -4.94 13.28
C THR A 63 8.04 -4.09 13.12
N THR A 64 7.28 -4.37 12.09
CA THR A 64 6.01 -3.68 11.79
C THR A 64 4.84 -4.30 12.53
N ILE A 65 3.73 -3.56 12.63
CA ILE A 65 2.47 -4.09 13.17
C ILE A 65 1.95 -5.27 12.33
N ALA A 66 2.15 -5.25 11.00
CA ALA A 66 1.75 -6.35 10.13
C ALA A 66 2.53 -7.63 10.44
N GLU A 67 3.85 -7.54 10.62
CA GLU A 67 4.69 -8.68 11.01
C GLU A 67 4.33 -9.21 12.39
N THR A 68 4.11 -8.31 13.36
CA THR A 68 3.70 -8.68 14.71
C THR A 68 2.36 -9.43 14.70
N LEU A 69 1.37 -8.92 13.97
CA LEU A 69 0.05 -9.56 13.90
C LEU A 69 0.10 -10.92 13.19
N ARG A 70 0.93 -11.03 12.13
CA ARG A 70 1.15 -12.32 11.46
C ARG A 70 1.83 -13.33 12.38
N SER A 71 2.91 -12.93 13.06
CA SER A 71 3.68 -13.84 13.91
C SER A 71 2.93 -14.28 15.18
N ASP A 72 2.24 -13.35 15.82
CA ASP A 72 1.65 -13.57 17.15
C ASP A 72 0.20 -14.04 17.08
N GLN A 73 -0.54 -13.69 16.04
CA GLN A 73 -1.96 -13.95 15.90
C GLN A 73 -2.33 -14.80 14.68
N GLY A 74 -1.39 -15.05 13.76
CA GLY A 74 -1.66 -15.77 12.53
C GLY A 74 -2.41 -14.96 11.46
N PHE A 75 -2.52 -13.64 11.61
CA PHE A 75 -3.32 -12.80 10.73
C PHE A 75 -2.84 -12.81 9.28
N SER A 76 -3.78 -12.85 8.36
CA SER A 76 -3.54 -12.54 6.94
C SER A 76 -3.29 -11.05 6.75
N ILE A 77 -2.37 -10.69 5.85
CA ILE A 77 -1.92 -9.31 5.63
C ILE A 77 -2.30 -8.83 4.23
N GLY A 78 -2.98 -7.68 4.17
CA GLY A 78 -3.32 -7.01 2.93
C GLY A 78 -2.77 -5.58 2.86
N VAL A 79 -2.30 -5.21 1.67
CA VAL A 79 -1.88 -3.85 1.36
C VAL A 79 -2.53 -3.38 0.07
N VAL A 80 -3.31 -2.30 0.14
CA VAL A 80 -3.98 -1.69 -1.00
C VAL A 80 -3.61 -0.22 -1.10
N SER A 81 -3.16 0.22 -2.26
CA SER A 81 -2.79 1.61 -2.47
C SER A 81 -3.04 2.05 -3.90
N THR A 82 -3.54 3.26 -4.09
CA THR A 82 -3.69 3.86 -5.43
C THR A 82 -2.37 4.36 -6.01
N VAL A 83 -1.31 4.46 -5.19
CA VAL A 83 0.06 4.71 -5.66
C VAL A 83 0.78 3.38 -5.96
N PRO A 84 1.96 3.41 -6.58
CA PRO A 84 2.78 2.21 -6.73
C PRO A 84 2.94 1.45 -5.40
N PHE A 85 2.81 0.13 -5.45
CA PHE A 85 2.84 -0.72 -4.25
C PHE A 85 4.16 -0.62 -3.48
N SER A 86 5.27 -0.30 -4.16
CA SER A 86 6.59 -0.07 -3.57
C SER A 86 6.82 1.38 -3.09
N HIS A 87 5.81 2.26 -3.18
CA HIS A 87 5.89 3.60 -2.59
C HIS A 87 5.92 3.55 -1.06
N ALA A 88 6.45 4.62 -0.49
CA ALA A 88 6.74 4.74 0.94
C ALA A 88 5.62 4.27 1.88
N THR A 89 4.39 4.72 1.68
CA THR A 89 3.32 4.45 2.64
C THR A 89 2.83 3.01 2.63
N PRO A 90 2.52 2.37 1.46
CA PRO A 90 2.20 0.95 1.47
C PRO A 90 3.39 0.10 1.91
N ALA A 91 4.61 0.44 1.48
CA ALA A 91 5.82 -0.30 1.78
C ALA A 91 6.17 -0.33 3.28
N ALA A 92 5.96 0.77 4.01
CA ALA A 92 6.34 0.88 5.42
C ALA A 92 5.66 -0.13 6.36
N PHE A 93 4.61 -0.80 5.92
CA PHE A 93 3.94 -1.86 6.68
C PHE A 93 4.47 -3.26 6.39
N VAL A 94 5.14 -3.45 5.24
CA VAL A 94 5.47 -4.78 4.70
C VAL A 94 6.85 -4.85 4.06
N SER A 95 7.73 -3.89 4.31
CA SER A 95 9.09 -3.85 3.77
C SER A 95 10.00 -2.97 4.62
N HIS A 96 11.32 -3.15 4.48
CA HIS A 96 12.36 -2.45 5.22
C HIS A 96 13.40 -1.88 4.27
N ASN A 97 13.64 -0.58 4.35
CA ASN A 97 14.69 0.03 3.53
C ASN A 97 15.13 1.39 4.11
N VAL A 98 16.42 1.69 4.04
CA VAL A 98 16.97 3.00 4.44
C VAL A 98 16.59 4.13 3.48
N ASN A 99 16.03 3.81 2.31
CA ASN A 99 15.70 4.81 1.32
C ASN A 99 14.44 4.45 0.53
N ARG A 100 13.40 5.23 0.69
CA ARG A 100 12.10 5.09 0.00
C ARG A 100 12.16 5.06 -1.53
N ASN A 101 13.28 5.51 -2.13
CA ASN A 101 13.46 5.53 -3.58
C ASN A 101 14.10 4.25 -4.11
N ASN A 102 14.48 3.32 -3.25
CA ASN A 102 15.00 2.00 -3.62
C ASN A 102 13.85 1.07 -4.03
N TYR A 103 13.04 1.50 -4.98
CA TYR A 103 11.80 0.81 -5.37
C TYR A 103 11.98 -0.65 -5.74
N PHE A 104 13.11 -1.02 -6.37
CA PHE A 104 13.36 -2.40 -6.79
C PHE A 104 13.64 -3.31 -5.59
N GLU A 105 14.40 -2.84 -4.62
CA GLU A 105 14.69 -3.60 -3.39
C GLU A 105 13.44 -3.75 -2.54
N ILE A 106 12.68 -2.66 -2.39
CA ILE A 106 11.39 -2.65 -1.67
C ILE A 106 10.41 -3.62 -2.33
N ALA A 107 10.26 -3.55 -3.67
CA ALA A 107 9.38 -4.45 -4.40
C ALA A 107 9.82 -5.91 -4.28
N ASN A 108 11.12 -6.18 -4.40
CA ASN A 108 11.67 -7.52 -4.25
C ASN A 108 11.40 -8.11 -2.85
N GLU A 109 11.56 -7.31 -1.80
CA GLU A 109 11.25 -7.74 -0.43
C GLU A 109 9.76 -8.07 -0.27
N ILE A 110 8.86 -7.20 -0.76
CA ILE A 110 7.41 -7.42 -0.70
C ILE A 110 7.03 -8.72 -1.43
N ILE A 111 7.57 -8.94 -2.63
CA ILE A 111 7.20 -10.06 -3.49
C ILE A 111 7.81 -11.38 -3.02
N ASN A 112 9.07 -11.38 -2.53
CA ASN A 112 9.84 -12.60 -2.33
C ASN A 112 10.14 -12.91 -0.85
N THR A 113 9.98 -11.94 0.06
CA THR A 113 10.37 -12.11 1.47
C THR A 113 9.19 -11.98 2.42
N THR A 114 8.57 -10.81 2.50
CA THR A 114 7.47 -10.55 3.43
C THR A 114 6.15 -11.14 2.95
N GLN A 115 5.96 -11.22 1.65
CA GLN A 115 4.86 -11.90 0.97
C GLN A 115 3.48 -11.68 1.65
N PRO A 116 2.94 -10.46 1.66
CA PRO A 116 1.57 -10.24 2.12
C PRO A 116 0.57 -11.10 1.33
N ASP A 117 -0.55 -11.49 1.95
CA ASP A 117 -1.53 -12.36 1.32
C ASP A 117 -2.28 -11.67 0.18
N VAL A 118 -2.46 -10.36 0.30
CA VAL A 118 -2.98 -9.52 -0.78
C VAL A 118 -2.13 -8.26 -0.94
N VAL A 119 -1.65 -8.02 -2.15
CA VAL A 119 -1.00 -6.76 -2.56
C VAL A 119 -1.72 -6.20 -3.77
N ILE A 120 -2.28 -4.99 -3.66
CA ILE A 120 -2.88 -4.31 -4.81
C ILE A 120 -2.32 -2.88 -4.86
N GLY A 121 -1.70 -2.53 -5.98
CA GLY A 121 -1.10 -1.22 -6.13
C GLY A 121 -0.86 -0.80 -7.57
N GLY A 122 -0.45 0.45 -7.73
CA GLY A 122 0.03 1.00 -8.98
C GLY A 122 1.45 0.55 -9.29
N GLY A 123 1.99 1.07 -10.39
CA GLY A 123 3.39 0.86 -10.78
C GLY A 123 3.58 -0.06 -11.96
N HIS A 124 2.51 -0.42 -12.70
CA HIS A 124 2.59 -1.28 -13.88
C HIS A 124 3.54 -0.67 -14.94
N PRO A 125 4.52 -1.46 -15.47
CA PRO A 125 5.55 -0.93 -16.36
C PRO A 125 5.00 -0.36 -17.67
N ASP A 126 3.99 -0.98 -18.28
CA ASP A 126 3.42 -0.54 -19.56
C ASP A 126 2.71 0.81 -19.45
N THR A 127 2.05 1.09 -18.31
CA THR A 127 1.38 2.37 -18.09
C THR A 127 2.36 3.51 -17.86
N TYR A 128 3.57 3.20 -17.39
CA TYR A 128 4.64 4.16 -17.15
C TYR A 128 5.69 4.18 -18.28
N GLY A 129 5.60 3.22 -19.21
CA GLY A 129 6.53 3.08 -20.34
C GLY A 129 7.91 2.53 -19.96
N ARG A 130 8.10 2.05 -18.75
CA ARG A 130 9.34 1.41 -18.28
C ARG A 130 9.19 0.79 -16.89
N PHE A 131 10.07 -0.14 -16.56
CA PHE A 131 10.28 -0.59 -15.18
C PHE A 131 10.82 0.55 -14.30
N ARG A 132 10.13 0.85 -13.22
CA ARG A 132 10.51 1.88 -12.25
C ARG A 132 10.23 1.46 -10.82
N TYR A 133 9.09 0.83 -10.57
CA TYR A 133 8.57 0.51 -9.23
C TYR A 133 8.77 -0.95 -8.84
N LEU A 134 9.18 -1.77 -9.78
CA LEU A 134 9.65 -3.14 -9.60
C LEU A 134 10.66 -3.45 -10.71
N SER A 135 11.50 -4.46 -10.49
CA SER A 135 12.45 -4.94 -11.50
C SER A 135 11.75 -5.79 -12.56
N GLU A 136 12.36 -5.92 -13.75
CA GLU A 136 11.88 -6.82 -14.79
C GLU A 136 11.87 -8.29 -14.33
N SER A 137 12.82 -8.69 -13.50
CA SER A 137 12.87 -10.04 -12.94
C SER A 137 11.69 -10.31 -11.99
N ASP A 138 11.34 -9.37 -11.12
CA ASP A 138 10.21 -9.51 -10.19
C ASP A 138 8.88 -9.53 -10.96
N TYR A 139 8.74 -8.67 -11.98
CA TYR A 139 7.57 -8.69 -12.84
C TYR A 139 7.41 -10.04 -13.55
N ASN A 140 8.49 -10.57 -14.12
CA ASN A 140 8.47 -11.86 -14.79
C ASN A 140 8.13 -13.01 -13.81
N ALA A 141 8.60 -12.96 -12.56
CA ALA A 141 8.26 -13.93 -11.53
C ALA A 141 6.78 -13.89 -11.14
N LEU A 142 6.18 -12.70 -11.06
CA LEU A 142 4.73 -12.54 -10.87
C LEU A 142 3.95 -13.13 -12.06
N ASN A 143 4.35 -12.78 -13.28
CA ASN A 143 3.65 -13.18 -14.51
C ASN A 143 3.76 -14.69 -14.81
N SER A 144 4.87 -15.34 -14.42
CA SER A 144 5.03 -16.80 -14.54
C SER A 144 4.38 -17.59 -13.41
N GLY A 145 3.99 -16.94 -12.31
CA GLY A 145 3.51 -17.59 -11.09
C GLY A 145 4.64 -18.06 -10.14
N ASP A 146 5.90 -17.87 -10.52
CA ASP A 146 7.05 -18.29 -9.69
C ASP A 146 7.13 -17.55 -8.35
N ALA A 147 6.54 -16.34 -8.26
CA ALA A 147 6.43 -15.57 -7.05
C ALA A 147 5.37 -16.11 -6.06
N GLY A 148 4.57 -17.11 -6.45
CA GLY A 148 3.55 -17.73 -5.60
C GLY A 148 2.27 -16.90 -5.42
N TYR A 149 2.00 -15.96 -6.31
CA TYR A 149 0.77 -15.17 -6.34
C TYR A 149 -0.11 -15.55 -7.53
N THR A 150 -1.42 -15.48 -7.36
CA THR A 150 -2.34 -15.26 -8.47
C THR A 150 -2.18 -13.81 -8.90
N PHE A 151 -1.69 -13.59 -10.11
CA PHE A 151 -1.34 -12.27 -10.61
C PHE A 151 -2.43 -11.71 -11.52
N VAL A 152 -2.87 -10.50 -11.22
CA VAL A 152 -3.80 -9.72 -12.05
C VAL A 152 -3.15 -8.39 -12.36
N GLU A 153 -3.15 -8.01 -13.63
CA GLU A 153 -2.46 -6.79 -14.03
C GLU A 153 -3.31 -5.89 -14.94
N TRP A 154 -2.89 -4.66 -15.04
CA TRP A 154 -3.42 -3.75 -16.05
C TRP A 154 -3.27 -4.35 -17.44
N THR A 155 -4.37 -4.46 -18.16
CA THR A 155 -4.39 -4.99 -19.53
C THR A 155 -5.27 -4.11 -20.40
N ALA A 156 -4.74 -3.62 -21.52
CA ALA A 156 -5.46 -2.74 -22.42
C ALA A 156 -6.81 -3.34 -22.88
N GLY A 157 -7.90 -2.61 -22.66
CA GLY A 157 -9.24 -3.00 -23.04
C GLY A 157 -9.91 -4.05 -22.14
N VAL A 158 -9.29 -4.43 -21.03
CA VAL A 158 -9.86 -5.33 -20.01
C VAL A 158 -10.31 -4.53 -18.81
N ASP A 159 -11.51 -4.80 -18.30
CA ASP A 159 -11.99 -4.20 -17.07
C ASP A 159 -11.16 -4.73 -15.88
N GLY A 160 -10.32 -3.84 -15.30
CA GLY A 160 -9.39 -4.21 -14.24
C GLY A 160 -10.10 -4.51 -12.91
N GLY A 161 -11.23 -3.85 -12.65
CA GLY A 161 -12.06 -4.11 -11.47
C GLY A 161 -12.70 -5.49 -11.51
N ASP A 162 -13.35 -5.82 -12.63
CA ASP A 162 -13.99 -7.12 -12.84
C ASP A 162 -12.95 -8.26 -12.85
N ALA A 163 -11.81 -8.06 -13.51
CA ALA A 163 -10.72 -9.05 -13.52
C ALA A 163 -10.19 -9.33 -12.11
N LEU A 164 -9.97 -8.28 -11.33
CA LEU A 164 -9.48 -8.39 -9.95
C LEU A 164 -10.48 -9.08 -9.02
N LEU A 165 -11.76 -8.69 -9.09
CA LEU A 165 -12.82 -9.29 -8.29
C LEU A 165 -13.00 -10.79 -8.64
N THR A 166 -12.98 -11.12 -9.93
CA THR A 166 -13.08 -12.52 -10.39
C THR A 166 -11.91 -13.36 -9.89
N ALA A 167 -10.68 -12.84 -9.94
CA ALA A 167 -9.51 -13.54 -9.41
C ALA A 167 -9.62 -13.75 -7.90
N ALA A 168 -10.04 -12.71 -7.16
CA ALA A 168 -10.19 -12.77 -5.72
C ALA A 168 -11.19 -13.86 -5.25
N GLU A 169 -12.22 -14.17 -6.05
CA GLU A 169 -13.18 -15.25 -5.77
C GLU A 169 -12.55 -16.65 -5.83
N THR A 170 -11.41 -16.81 -6.49
CA THR A 170 -10.71 -18.10 -6.64
C THR A 170 -9.66 -18.34 -5.57
N ILE A 171 -9.30 -17.32 -4.78
CA ILE A 171 -8.24 -17.41 -3.77
C ILE A 171 -8.77 -18.07 -2.49
N ASP A 172 -8.04 -19.06 -2.01
CA ASP A 172 -8.21 -19.63 -0.67
C ASP A 172 -6.99 -19.25 0.19
N VAL A 173 -7.13 -18.18 0.96
CA VAL A 173 -6.05 -17.68 1.83
C VAL A 173 -5.69 -18.69 2.92
N THR A 174 -6.64 -19.54 3.33
CA THR A 174 -6.39 -20.58 4.36
C THR A 174 -5.53 -21.72 3.81
N ALA A 175 -5.50 -21.89 2.50
CA ALA A 175 -4.57 -22.78 1.80
C ALA A 175 -3.22 -22.14 1.48
N GLY A 176 -3.01 -20.89 1.86
CA GLY A 176 -1.78 -20.13 1.59
C GLY A 176 -1.73 -19.51 0.19
N GLU A 177 -2.85 -19.46 -0.52
CA GLU A 177 -2.94 -18.78 -1.81
C GLU A 177 -2.95 -17.26 -1.62
N LYS A 178 -2.34 -16.54 -2.56
CA LYS A 178 -2.11 -15.09 -2.48
C LYS A 178 -2.54 -14.39 -3.74
N LEU A 179 -2.94 -13.11 -3.60
CA LEU A 179 -3.38 -12.27 -4.71
C LEU A 179 -2.45 -11.07 -4.89
N PHE A 180 -1.98 -10.85 -6.12
CA PHE A 180 -1.23 -9.64 -6.47
C PHE A 180 -1.92 -8.91 -7.62
N GLY A 181 -2.36 -7.66 -7.38
CA GLY A 181 -2.94 -6.76 -8.38
C GLY A 181 -1.97 -5.64 -8.73
N LEU A 182 -1.49 -5.58 -9.98
CA LEU A 182 -0.57 -4.55 -10.47
C LEU A 182 -1.25 -3.69 -11.54
N PHE A 183 -1.55 -2.46 -11.19
CA PHE A 183 -2.25 -1.52 -12.03
C PHE A 183 -1.46 -0.24 -12.24
N GLY A 184 -2.02 0.73 -12.96
CA GLY A 184 -1.32 1.99 -13.13
C GLY A 184 -1.96 2.92 -14.14
N GLY A 185 -1.39 4.10 -14.21
CA GLY A 185 -1.78 5.20 -15.05
C GLY A 185 -0.73 6.30 -14.97
N GLU A 186 -1.13 7.55 -15.09
CA GLU A 186 -0.23 8.68 -14.99
C GLU A 186 0.54 8.68 -13.66
N GLY A 187 1.87 8.80 -13.72
CA GLY A 187 2.74 8.75 -12.54
C GLY A 187 2.84 7.38 -11.86
N GLY A 188 2.29 6.32 -12.47
CA GLY A 188 2.25 4.99 -11.92
C GLY A 188 1.06 4.72 -11.00
N ASN A 189 0.16 5.68 -10.80
CA ASN A 189 -1.00 5.58 -9.93
C ASN A 189 -2.18 4.95 -10.66
N PHE A 190 -3.09 4.30 -9.92
CA PHE A 190 -4.42 3.94 -10.41
C PHE A 190 -5.51 4.60 -9.56
N ASP A 191 -6.75 4.55 -10.03
CA ASP A 191 -7.93 5.16 -9.36
C ASP A 191 -7.71 6.61 -8.94
N PHE A 192 -7.61 7.47 -9.93
CA PHE A 192 -7.45 8.88 -9.73
C PHE A 192 -8.81 9.59 -9.83
N HIS A 193 -9.43 9.82 -8.69
CA HIS A 193 -10.65 10.63 -8.61
C HIS A 193 -10.26 12.09 -8.30
N GLN A 194 -10.46 12.97 -9.27
CA GLN A 194 -10.51 14.39 -8.95
C GLN A 194 -11.83 14.69 -8.26
N ALA A 195 -11.75 15.23 -7.04
CA ALA A 195 -12.94 15.85 -6.46
C ALA A 195 -13.39 16.97 -7.39
N SER A 196 -14.68 17.00 -7.79
CA SER A 196 -15.18 18.13 -8.54
C SER A 196 -15.11 19.37 -7.66
N ASP A 197 -14.78 20.52 -8.26
CA ASP A 197 -14.76 21.82 -7.59
C ASP A 197 -16.16 22.29 -7.13
N THR A 198 -17.19 21.45 -7.25
CA THR A 198 -18.55 21.75 -6.84
C THR A 198 -18.79 21.20 -5.43
N PRO A 199 -18.79 22.04 -4.38
CA PRO A 199 -19.08 21.62 -3.03
C PRO A 199 -20.43 20.89 -2.93
N GLY A 200 -20.43 19.72 -2.31
CA GLY A 200 -21.65 18.93 -2.08
C GLY A 200 -22.08 18.01 -3.23
N ASN A 201 -21.38 18.04 -4.36
CA ASN A 201 -21.62 17.12 -5.47
C ASN A 201 -20.27 16.65 -6.05
N PRO A 202 -19.54 15.80 -5.36
CA PRO A 202 -18.29 15.27 -5.88
C PRO A 202 -18.58 14.47 -7.15
N SER A 203 -18.09 14.93 -8.30
CA SER A 203 -18.07 14.12 -9.49
C SER A 203 -16.85 13.22 -9.42
N VAL A 204 -17.10 11.92 -9.44
CA VAL A 204 -16.07 10.91 -9.66
C VAL A 204 -15.85 10.84 -11.16
N THR A 205 -14.68 11.27 -11.63
CA THR A 205 -14.27 10.93 -12.99
C THR A 205 -13.72 9.50 -12.90
N PRO A 206 -14.36 8.50 -13.52
CA PRO A 206 -13.81 7.15 -13.54
C PRO A 206 -12.38 7.23 -14.09
N GLY A 207 -11.44 6.54 -13.47
CA GLY A 207 -10.17 6.21 -14.09
C GLY A 207 -10.38 5.44 -15.39
N SER A 208 -9.33 5.01 -16.05
CA SER A 208 -9.52 4.12 -17.20
C SER A 208 -10.18 2.82 -16.75
N VAL A 209 -10.99 2.21 -17.59
CA VAL A 209 -11.68 0.94 -17.29
C VAL A 209 -10.70 -0.19 -16.94
N GLU A 210 -9.47 -0.08 -17.41
CA GLU A 210 -8.40 -1.06 -17.16
C GLU A 210 -7.86 -1.01 -15.72
N ASN A 211 -8.20 0.02 -14.95
CA ASN A 211 -7.82 0.11 -13.55
C ASN A 211 -9.03 -0.15 -12.64
N PRO A 212 -8.86 -0.89 -11.54
CA PRO A 212 -9.90 -0.98 -10.54
C PRO A 212 -10.09 0.38 -9.85
N THR A 213 -11.27 0.64 -9.33
CA THR A 213 -11.45 1.66 -8.32
C THR A 213 -10.84 1.20 -6.99
N LEU A 214 -10.55 2.15 -6.09
CA LEU A 214 -10.11 1.78 -4.73
C LEU A 214 -11.17 0.96 -3.99
N THR A 215 -12.45 1.15 -4.33
CA THR A 215 -13.55 0.36 -3.77
C THR A 215 -13.49 -1.08 -4.24
N GLU A 216 -13.31 -1.34 -5.52
CA GLU A 216 -13.16 -2.68 -6.10
C GLU A 216 -11.92 -3.38 -5.55
N ALA A 217 -10.78 -2.70 -5.54
CA ALA A 217 -9.54 -3.21 -4.94
C ALA A 217 -9.72 -3.56 -3.46
N THR A 218 -10.45 -2.74 -2.70
CA THR A 218 -10.75 -3.02 -1.29
C THR A 218 -11.68 -4.21 -1.14
N ASN A 219 -12.73 -4.31 -1.97
CA ASN A 219 -13.68 -5.42 -1.91
C ASN A 219 -12.99 -6.74 -2.28
N ALA A 220 -12.18 -6.76 -3.34
CA ALA A 220 -11.36 -7.93 -3.70
C ALA A 220 -10.45 -8.36 -2.54
N THR A 221 -9.78 -7.40 -1.89
CA THR A 221 -8.93 -7.69 -0.73
C THR A 221 -9.73 -8.27 0.44
N LEU A 222 -10.87 -7.67 0.77
CA LEU A 222 -11.70 -8.14 1.88
C LEU A 222 -12.32 -9.52 1.60
N SER A 223 -12.66 -9.85 0.34
CA SER A 223 -13.18 -11.16 -0.02
C SER A 223 -12.14 -12.27 0.20
N VAL A 224 -10.86 -11.97 0.03
CA VAL A 224 -9.74 -12.87 0.33
C VAL A 224 -9.47 -12.94 1.83
N LEU A 225 -9.15 -11.80 2.44
CA LEU A 225 -8.66 -11.76 3.83
C LEU A 225 -9.72 -12.20 4.86
N ASN A 226 -11.02 -11.95 4.60
CA ASN A 226 -12.09 -12.32 5.52
C ASN A 226 -12.34 -13.85 5.63
N GLN A 227 -11.64 -14.65 4.83
CA GLN A 227 -11.66 -16.11 4.92
C GLN A 227 -10.78 -16.61 6.09
N ASP A 228 -9.83 -15.81 6.55
CA ASP A 228 -8.92 -16.18 7.62
C ASP A 228 -9.66 -16.16 8.98
N PRO A 229 -9.79 -17.30 9.66
CA PRO A 229 -10.50 -17.40 10.95
C PRO A 229 -9.74 -16.70 12.10
N ASP A 230 -8.43 -16.52 11.97
CA ASP A 230 -7.59 -15.86 12.96
C ASP A 230 -7.71 -14.33 12.87
N GLY A 231 -8.12 -13.82 11.72
CA GLY A 231 -8.32 -12.40 11.43
C GLY A 231 -7.34 -11.86 10.40
N PHE A 232 -7.40 -10.57 10.17
CA PHE A 232 -6.53 -9.94 9.17
C PHE A 232 -6.13 -8.51 9.55
N PHE A 233 -5.03 -8.06 8.94
CA PHE A 233 -4.62 -6.66 8.91
C PHE A 233 -4.70 -6.13 7.48
N LEU A 234 -5.33 -4.98 7.30
CA LEU A 234 -5.40 -4.29 6.01
C LEU A 234 -4.89 -2.86 6.12
N SER A 235 -3.80 -2.55 5.43
CA SER A 235 -3.37 -1.19 5.16
C SER A 235 -3.96 -0.71 3.83
N ARG A 236 -4.76 0.36 3.87
CA ARG A 236 -5.40 0.95 2.69
C ARG A 236 -5.10 2.44 2.57
N ARG A 237 -4.64 2.87 1.40
CA ARG A 237 -4.34 4.27 1.16
C ARG A 237 -4.90 4.79 -0.17
N LEU A 238 -5.59 5.93 -0.08
CA LEU A 238 -5.84 6.84 -1.20
C LEU A 238 -4.80 7.97 -1.17
N THR A 239 -4.16 8.27 -2.28
CA THR A 239 -3.27 9.42 -2.39
C THR A 239 -3.99 10.57 -3.08
N TRP A 240 -3.92 11.76 -2.48
CA TRP A 240 -4.26 13.02 -3.11
C TRP A 240 -2.99 13.54 -3.78
N MET A 241 -3.03 13.84 -5.07
CA MET A 241 -1.98 14.67 -5.65
C MET A 241 -2.34 16.15 -5.35
N THR A 242 -1.43 16.84 -4.68
CA THR A 242 -1.42 18.31 -4.56
C THR A 242 -0.71 18.90 -5.75
#